data_b2938ff22fd5b13cf9bbad3092ac8cfe
#
_entry.id   b2938ff22fd5b13cf9bbad3092ac8cfe
#
_cell.length_a   1.000
_cell.length_b   1.000
_cell.length_c   1.000
_cell.angle_alpha   90.00
_cell.angle_beta   90.00
_cell.angle_gamma   90.00
#
_symmetry.space_group_name_H-M   'P 1'
#
loop_
_entity.id
_entity.type
_entity.pdbx_description
1 polymer ?
#
loop_
_entity_poly.entity_id
_entity_poly.type
_entity_poly.pdbx_seq_one_letter_code
_entity_poly.pdbx_strand_id
1 'polypeptide(L)'
;MKQQAEQGILAIEGGQPLRTKPFPPWPVFEQDEIDAVAAVLASGRVNYWTGEECRRFEEEFAALSGTCHAISLANGTLALELALYALGIGPGDEVIVPARTFIASASCAVARGAVPVVADVDPVSQNLTADAVLQRLTFRTRAIVAVHLAGWPCDMEPIVALARSRGIKVIEDCAQAHGATYKGRPVGSLGDCAAFSFCQDKIMTTGGEGGMLVMNGRALWEKAWAYKDHGKSYDAVFNREHPPGFRWLHESFGSNFRMTEMQAAIGRRQLAKLPQWLAARRRNAAMLDAGFAGIPGLRIVRPPAGIEHAYYKYYIFVEPDVLAPDWSATRIQEAINAEGVPCFAGSCSEIYRERAFTGRGWGLTERLPVSHRLGETSLMFMVHPTLGEVEMADTVGAVRKVMRAAAR
;
A
#
# COMPACT_ATOMS: atom_id res chain seq x y z
N MET A 1 31.16 -13.63 -34.48
CA MET A 1 31.71 -14.21 -33.25
C MET A 1 32.12 -13.17 -32.19
N LYS A 2 32.87 -12.07 -32.51
CA LYS A 2 33.17 -11.02 -31.49
C LYS A 2 31.93 -10.30 -30.96
N GLN A 3 30.97 -9.89 -31.79
CA GLN A 3 29.72 -9.27 -31.38
C GLN A 3 28.79 -10.19 -30.54
N GLN A 4 28.81 -11.48 -30.76
CA GLN A 4 28.05 -12.43 -29.92
C GLN A 4 28.71 -12.70 -28.55
N ALA A 5 30.04 -12.57 -28.47
CA ALA A 5 30.78 -12.67 -27.20
C ALA A 5 30.58 -11.39 -26.34
N GLU A 6 30.52 -10.21 -26.99
CA GLU A 6 30.24 -8.94 -26.28
C GLU A 6 28.80 -8.83 -25.75
N GLN A 7 27.83 -9.49 -26.38
CA GLN A 7 26.44 -9.58 -25.87
C GLN A 7 26.29 -10.44 -24.60
N GLY A 8 27.32 -11.20 -24.23
CA GLY A 8 27.32 -12.04 -23.02
C GLY A 8 27.87 -11.36 -21.77
N ILE A 9 28.65 -10.28 -21.88
CA ILE A 9 29.27 -9.58 -20.75
C ILE A 9 28.20 -8.71 -20.07
N LEU A 10 28.10 -8.80 -18.74
CA LEU A 10 27.18 -7.98 -17.97
C LEU A 10 27.59 -6.51 -18.02
N ALA A 11 26.62 -5.60 -18.05
CA ALA A 11 26.88 -4.16 -18.03
C ALA A 11 27.65 -3.74 -16.78
N ILE A 12 27.40 -4.35 -15.62
CA ILE A 12 28.15 -4.13 -14.38
C ILE A 12 29.62 -4.55 -14.48
N GLU A 13 29.96 -5.39 -15.46
CA GLU A 13 31.32 -5.90 -15.75
C GLU A 13 31.95 -5.22 -16.97
N GLY A 14 31.37 -4.10 -17.43
CA GLY A 14 31.86 -3.31 -18.56
C GLY A 14 31.26 -3.67 -19.92
N GLY A 15 30.29 -4.56 -19.99
CA GLY A 15 29.51 -4.86 -21.20
C GLY A 15 28.51 -3.75 -21.52
N GLN A 16 27.86 -3.87 -22.69
CA GLN A 16 26.79 -2.94 -23.08
C GLN A 16 25.47 -3.28 -22.32
N PRO A 17 24.77 -2.27 -21.78
CA PRO A 17 23.49 -2.48 -21.16
C PRO A 17 22.44 -2.93 -22.19
N LEU A 18 21.51 -3.76 -21.78
CA LEU A 18 20.42 -4.23 -22.62
C LEU A 18 19.51 -3.07 -23.06
N ARG A 19 19.31 -2.10 -22.18
CA ARG A 19 18.46 -0.93 -22.42
C ARG A 19 19.19 0.37 -22.04
N THR A 20 19.16 1.34 -22.96
CA THR A 20 19.70 2.69 -22.71
C THR A 20 18.61 3.76 -22.58
N LYS A 21 17.38 3.46 -23.07
CA LYS A 21 16.25 4.38 -22.98
C LYS A 21 15.63 4.25 -21.58
N PRO A 22 15.39 5.36 -20.84
CA PRO A 22 14.75 5.30 -19.53
C PRO A 22 13.34 4.71 -19.62
N PHE A 23 12.90 4.11 -18.53
CA PHE A 23 11.50 3.66 -18.38
C PHE A 23 10.56 4.87 -18.34
N PRO A 24 9.36 4.77 -18.95
CA PRO A 24 8.31 5.78 -18.78
C PRO A 24 8.01 6.05 -17.30
N PRO A 25 7.77 7.31 -16.91
CA PRO A 25 7.52 7.65 -15.51
C PRO A 25 6.11 7.21 -15.04
N TRP A 26 5.95 7.12 -13.73
CA TRP A 26 4.67 7.05 -13.03
C TRP A 26 4.75 7.93 -11.78
N PRO A 27 3.71 8.71 -11.43
CA PRO A 27 2.44 8.88 -12.16
C PRO A 27 2.55 9.76 -13.41
N VAL A 28 1.49 9.73 -14.21
CA VAL A 28 1.23 10.69 -15.29
C VAL A 28 -0.12 11.34 -15.06
N PHE A 29 -0.27 12.60 -15.47
CA PHE A 29 -1.52 13.34 -15.43
C PHE A 29 -1.92 13.72 -16.85
N GLU A 30 -3.19 13.49 -17.17
CA GLU A 30 -3.76 13.84 -18.46
C GLU A 30 -4.48 15.19 -18.37
N GLN A 31 -4.96 15.71 -19.48
CA GLN A 31 -5.55 17.04 -19.55
C GLN A 31 -6.82 17.16 -18.69
N ASP A 32 -7.60 16.07 -18.56
CA ASP A 32 -8.82 16.05 -17.74
C ASP A 32 -8.59 16.26 -16.25
N GLU A 33 -7.44 15.80 -15.71
CA GLU A 33 -7.03 16.04 -14.33
C GLU A 33 -6.58 17.50 -14.14
N ILE A 34 -5.82 18.03 -15.11
CA ILE A 34 -5.36 19.41 -15.11
C ILE A 34 -6.55 20.37 -15.17
N ASP A 35 -7.51 20.11 -16.08
CA ASP A 35 -8.71 20.90 -16.23
C ASP A 35 -9.61 20.86 -14.99
N ALA A 36 -9.70 19.68 -14.33
CA ALA A 36 -10.46 19.53 -13.09
C ALA A 36 -9.90 20.41 -11.96
N VAL A 37 -8.56 20.43 -11.80
CA VAL A 37 -7.89 21.30 -10.83
C VAL A 37 -8.09 22.78 -11.17
N ALA A 38 -7.93 23.15 -12.45
CA ALA A 38 -8.12 24.53 -12.92
C ALA A 38 -9.55 25.00 -12.65
N ALA A 39 -10.55 24.16 -12.86
CA ALA A 39 -11.96 24.48 -12.57
C ALA A 39 -12.20 24.71 -11.06
N VAL A 40 -11.61 23.92 -10.18
CA VAL A 40 -11.68 24.12 -8.72
C VAL A 40 -11.09 25.48 -8.35
N LEU A 41 -9.88 25.79 -8.86
CA LEU A 41 -9.22 27.08 -8.59
C LEU A 41 -10.03 28.26 -9.11
N ALA A 42 -10.55 28.18 -10.33
CA ALA A 42 -11.37 29.24 -10.95
C ALA A 42 -12.68 29.49 -10.19
N SER A 43 -13.23 28.44 -9.55
CA SER A 43 -14.46 28.56 -8.73
C SER A 43 -14.25 29.29 -7.40
N GLY A 44 -13.01 29.36 -6.89
CA GLY A 44 -12.68 29.81 -5.55
C GLY A 44 -13.15 28.88 -4.42
N ARG A 45 -13.80 27.75 -4.73
CA ARG A 45 -14.33 26.78 -3.76
C ARG A 45 -13.30 25.67 -3.51
N VAL A 46 -12.22 25.98 -2.84
CA VAL A 46 -11.02 25.14 -2.72
C VAL A 46 -10.97 24.31 -1.43
N ASN A 47 -11.92 24.50 -0.53
CA ASN A 47 -11.96 23.84 0.77
C ASN A 47 -13.16 22.90 0.85
N TYR A 48 -13.05 21.80 1.60
CA TYR A 48 -14.09 20.81 1.88
C TYR A 48 -15.48 21.41 2.21
N TRP A 49 -15.52 22.56 2.90
CA TRP A 49 -16.76 23.21 3.33
C TRP A 49 -17.42 24.06 2.24
N THR A 50 -16.68 24.46 1.23
CA THR A 50 -17.17 25.35 0.18
C THR A 50 -17.34 24.67 -1.17
N GLY A 51 -16.60 23.56 -1.40
CA GLY A 51 -16.69 22.75 -2.60
C GLY A 51 -17.52 21.49 -2.42
N GLU A 52 -17.50 20.63 -3.43
CA GLU A 52 -18.24 19.36 -3.48
C GLU A 52 -17.35 18.18 -3.91
N GLU A 53 -16.13 18.42 -4.40
CA GLU A 53 -15.28 17.37 -4.96
C GLU A 53 -14.90 16.33 -3.90
N CYS A 54 -14.57 16.74 -2.67
CA CYS A 54 -14.27 15.83 -1.57
C CYS A 54 -15.46 14.90 -1.25
N ARG A 55 -16.67 15.45 -1.16
CA ARG A 55 -17.88 14.67 -0.83
C ARG A 55 -18.22 13.68 -1.94
N ARG A 56 -18.15 14.12 -3.20
CA ARG A 56 -18.36 13.22 -4.35
C ARG A 56 -17.29 12.14 -4.42
N PHE A 57 -16.04 12.47 -4.13
CA PHE A 57 -14.97 11.48 -4.07
C PHE A 57 -15.18 10.47 -2.95
N GLU A 58 -15.66 10.90 -1.77
CA GLU A 58 -16.04 10.01 -0.66
C GLU A 58 -17.14 9.03 -1.10
N GLU A 59 -18.22 9.51 -1.75
CA GLU A 59 -19.33 8.68 -2.25
C GLU A 59 -18.86 7.67 -3.31
N GLU A 60 -18.14 8.13 -4.32
CA GLU A 60 -17.61 7.31 -5.41
C GLU A 60 -16.61 6.26 -4.89
N PHE A 61 -15.76 6.62 -3.92
CA PHE A 61 -14.78 5.70 -3.35
C PHE A 61 -15.42 4.68 -2.39
N ALA A 62 -16.43 5.07 -1.63
CA ALA A 62 -17.22 4.14 -0.82
C ALA A 62 -17.88 3.08 -1.72
N ALA A 63 -18.44 3.48 -2.86
CA ALA A 63 -19.01 2.55 -3.83
C ALA A 63 -17.96 1.58 -4.40
N LEU A 64 -16.76 2.07 -4.76
CA LEU A 64 -15.65 1.22 -5.22
C LEU A 64 -15.24 0.19 -4.18
N SER A 65 -15.10 0.61 -2.93
CA SER A 65 -14.65 -0.24 -1.83
C SER A 65 -15.76 -1.13 -1.26
N GLY A 66 -17.00 -1.01 -1.75
CA GLY A 66 -18.15 -1.78 -1.25
C GLY A 66 -18.48 -1.47 0.21
N THR A 67 -18.28 -0.22 0.64
CA THR A 67 -18.56 0.25 2.00
C THR A 67 -19.65 1.32 2.01
N CYS A 68 -20.27 1.55 3.18
CA CYS A 68 -21.33 2.55 3.32
C CYS A 68 -20.80 3.98 3.43
N HIS A 69 -19.58 4.15 3.92
CA HIS A 69 -19.04 5.46 4.25
C HIS A 69 -17.55 5.56 3.91
N ALA A 70 -17.14 6.75 3.47
CA ALA A 70 -15.75 7.13 3.29
C ALA A 70 -15.49 8.53 3.88
N ILE A 71 -14.22 8.81 4.18
CA ILE A 71 -13.73 10.11 4.65
C ILE A 71 -12.44 10.42 3.92
N SER A 72 -12.43 11.48 3.13
CA SER A 72 -11.24 11.98 2.43
C SER A 72 -10.32 12.74 3.38
N LEU A 73 -9.02 12.45 3.30
CA LEU A 73 -7.98 12.88 4.24
C LEU A 73 -6.74 13.36 3.52
N ALA A 74 -5.92 14.16 4.21
CA ALA A 74 -4.71 14.74 3.65
C ALA A 74 -3.65 13.69 3.26
N ASN A 75 -3.62 12.51 3.88
CA ASN A 75 -2.74 11.39 3.50
C ASN A 75 -3.18 10.06 4.15
N GLY A 76 -2.58 8.95 3.71
CA GLY A 76 -2.89 7.60 4.20
C GLY A 76 -2.46 7.35 5.65
N THR A 77 -1.40 7.99 6.13
CA THR A 77 -0.96 7.88 7.53
C THR A 77 -2.02 8.42 8.49
N LEU A 78 -2.62 9.58 8.15
CA LEU A 78 -3.72 10.15 8.90
C LEU A 78 -4.99 9.28 8.82
N ALA A 79 -5.19 8.54 7.72
CA ALA A 79 -6.30 7.58 7.62
C ALA A 79 -6.14 6.43 8.63
N LEU A 80 -4.93 5.86 8.77
CA LEU A 80 -4.63 4.84 9.78
C LEU A 80 -4.76 5.38 11.20
N GLU A 81 -4.24 6.58 11.47
CA GLU A 81 -4.35 7.23 12.78
C GLU A 81 -5.81 7.49 13.16
N LEU A 82 -6.60 7.99 12.21
CA LEU A 82 -8.02 8.27 12.40
C LEU A 82 -8.82 6.97 12.63
N ALA A 83 -8.47 5.87 11.95
CA ALA A 83 -9.05 4.56 12.18
C ALA A 83 -8.86 4.11 13.65
N LEU A 84 -7.64 4.19 14.15
CA LEU A 84 -7.33 3.85 15.54
C LEU A 84 -8.07 4.75 16.54
N TYR A 85 -8.10 6.06 16.29
CA TYR A 85 -8.87 6.99 17.11
C TYR A 85 -10.36 6.61 17.17
N ALA A 86 -10.97 6.39 16.01
CA ALA A 86 -12.39 6.07 15.91
C ALA A 86 -12.72 4.76 16.62
N LEU A 87 -11.86 3.77 16.53
CA LEU A 87 -11.98 2.48 17.22
C LEU A 87 -11.69 2.57 18.73
N GLY A 88 -11.24 3.72 19.24
CA GLY A 88 -10.96 3.93 20.66
C GLY A 88 -9.62 3.36 21.11
N ILE A 89 -8.68 3.14 20.21
CA ILE A 89 -7.35 2.62 20.51
C ILE A 89 -6.43 3.76 20.97
N GLY A 90 -5.72 3.54 22.08
CA GLY A 90 -4.90 4.57 22.70
C GLY A 90 -3.87 4.05 23.72
N PRO A 91 -3.49 4.88 24.70
CA PRO A 91 -2.47 4.51 25.69
C PRO A 91 -2.80 3.22 26.47
N GLY A 92 -1.83 2.33 26.56
CA GLY A 92 -1.97 1.02 27.21
C GLY A 92 -2.42 -0.12 26.27
N ASP A 93 -2.90 0.20 25.09
CA ASP A 93 -3.29 -0.77 24.08
C ASP A 93 -2.10 -1.22 23.22
N GLU A 94 -2.21 -2.43 22.70
CA GLU A 94 -1.27 -2.97 21.70
C GLU A 94 -1.96 -3.13 20.34
N VAL A 95 -1.21 -2.81 19.27
CA VAL A 95 -1.64 -2.95 17.87
C VAL A 95 -0.68 -3.89 17.16
N ILE A 96 -1.17 -5.04 16.69
CA ILE A 96 -0.34 -5.97 15.91
C ILE A 96 -0.21 -5.47 14.48
N VAL A 97 1.04 -5.42 14.00
CA VAL A 97 1.41 -4.96 12.65
C VAL A 97 2.37 -5.97 12.00
N PRO A 98 2.39 -6.12 10.67
CA PRO A 98 3.37 -6.98 10.01
C PRO A 98 4.79 -6.39 10.10
N ALA A 99 5.80 -7.25 10.14
CA ALA A 99 7.21 -6.85 10.10
C ALA A 99 7.58 -6.22 8.75
N ARG A 100 6.99 -6.76 7.67
CA ARG A 100 7.24 -6.30 6.31
C ARG A 100 6.16 -5.33 5.87
N THR A 101 6.44 -4.03 5.98
CA THR A 101 5.53 -2.95 5.62
C THR A 101 6.26 -1.62 5.55
N PHE A 102 5.54 -0.55 5.22
CA PHE A 102 5.97 0.81 5.46
C PHE A 102 5.73 1.18 6.94
N ILE A 103 6.62 1.95 7.52
CA ILE A 103 6.60 2.27 8.97
C ILE A 103 5.30 2.94 9.44
N ALA A 104 4.54 3.58 8.54
CA ALA A 104 3.27 4.23 8.88
C ALA A 104 2.24 3.27 9.51
N SER A 105 2.23 1.98 9.09
CA SER A 105 1.37 0.96 9.70
C SER A 105 1.63 0.75 11.20
N ALA A 106 2.82 1.09 11.68
CA ALA A 106 3.19 1.05 13.10
C ALA A 106 3.16 2.43 13.76
N SER A 107 3.64 3.47 13.06
CA SER A 107 3.73 4.83 13.64
C SER A 107 2.36 5.44 13.95
N CYS A 108 1.30 5.02 13.25
CA CYS A 108 -0.07 5.43 13.55
C CYS A 108 -0.50 4.98 14.97
N ALA A 109 -0.09 3.78 15.42
CA ALA A 109 -0.34 3.31 16.78
C ALA A 109 0.43 4.18 17.80
N VAL A 110 1.68 4.50 17.50
CA VAL A 110 2.51 5.37 18.36
C VAL A 110 1.92 6.76 18.48
N ALA A 111 1.43 7.34 17.39
CA ALA A 111 0.76 8.65 17.39
C ALA A 111 -0.49 8.66 18.28
N ARG A 112 -1.13 7.50 18.49
CA ARG A 112 -2.27 7.33 19.40
C ARG A 112 -1.88 6.93 20.83
N GLY A 113 -0.57 6.81 21.11
CA GLY A 113 -0.07 6.36 22.42
C GLY A 113 -0.15 4.86 22.65
N ALA A 114 -0.54 4.08 21.63
CA ALA A 114 -0.55 2.63 21.66
C ALA A 114 0.85 2.06 21.31
N VAL A 115 1.06 0.78 21.62
CA VAL A 115 2.33 0.08 21.36
C VAL A 115 2.19 -0.80 20.12
N PRO A 116 2.99 -0.60 19.06
CA PRO A 116 3.01 -1.51 17.94
C PRO A 116 3.73 -2.83 18.31
N VAL A 117 3.06 -3.95 18.11
CA VAL A 117 3.60 -5.31 18.31
C VAL A 117 3.81 -5.95 16.94
N VAL A 118 5.07 -6.24 16.62
CA VAL A 118 5.42 -6.72 15.27
C VAL A 118 5.30 -8.23 15.18
N ALA A 119 4.59 -8.71 14.15
CA ALA A 119 4.44 -10.12 13.81
C ALA A 119 5.14 -10.45 12.49
N ASP A 120 5.57 -11.70 12.35
CA ASP A 120 6.16 -12.19 11.09
C ASP A 120 5.10 -12.31 9.99
N VAL A 121 5.53 -12.63 8.78
CA VAL A 121 4.66 -12.66 7.60
C VAL A 121 4.76 -14.01 6.88
N ASP A 122 3.86 -14.26 5.96
CA ASP A 122 3.86 -15.43 5.10
C ASP A 122 4.97 -15.35 4.03
N PRO A 123 5.69 -16.45 3.75
CA PRO A 123 6.82 -16.43 2.81
C PRO A 123 6.40 -16.34 1.32
N VAL A 124 5.11 -16.49 1.02
CA VAL A 124 4.58 -16.44 -0.34
C VAL A 124 3.92 -15.12 -0.62
N SER A 125 2.90 -14.77 0.16
CA SER A 125 2.15 -13.52 0.01
C SER A 125 2.86 -12.30 0.61
N GLN A 126 3.82 -12.51 1.52
CA GLN A 126 4.52 -11.49 2.31
C GLN A 126 3.59 -10.76 3.31
N ASN A 127 2.39 -11.24 3.50
CA ASN A 127 1.34 -10.65 4.29
C ASN A 127 1.25 -11.27 5.70
N LEU A 128 0.60 -10.54 6.60
CA LEU A 128 0.24 -11.04 7.93
C LEU A 128 -0.71 -12.24 7.81
N THR A 129 -0.54 -13.24 8.69
CA THR A 129 -1.44 -14.40 8.82
C THR A 129 -2.08 -14.47 10.20
N ALA A 130 -3.18 -15.21 10.32
CA ALA A 130 -3.82 -15.44 11.61
C ALA A 130 -2.89 -16.15 12.60
N ASP A 131 -2.06 -17.09 12.15
CA ASP A 131 -1.09 -17.80 12.98
C ASP A 131 0.00 -16.87 13.50
N ALA A 132 0.53 -15.98 12.64
CA ALA A 132 1.50 -14.97 13.06
C ALA A 132 0.91 -13.98 14.07
N VAL A 133 -0.36 -13.60 13.89
CA VAL A 133 -1.11 -12.79 14.86
C VAL A 133 -1.25 -13.53 16.17
N LEU A 134 -1.68 -14.79 16.15
CA LEU A 134 -1.92 -15.61 17.36
C LEU A 134 -0.65 -15.70 18.23
N GLN A 135 0.53 -15.82 17.63
CA GLN A 135 1.81 -15.86 18.34
C GLN A 135 2.17 -14.56 19.05
N ARG A 136 1.54 -13.44 18.70
CA ARG A 136 1.82 -12.10 19.24
C ARG A 136 0.68 -11.54 20.10
N LEU A 137 -0.43 -12.27 20.26
CA LEU A 137 -1.55 -11.83 21.08
C LEU A 137 -1.17 -11.72 22.55
N THR A 138 -1.58 -10.63 23.16
CA THR A 138 -1.58 -10.43 24.62
C THR A 138 -2.95 -9.97 25.10
N PHE A 139 -3.14 -9.84 26.39
CA PHE A 139 -4.38 -9.29 26.97
C PHE A 139 -4.56 -7.79 26.65
N ARG A 140 -3.51 -7.08 26.21
CA ARG A 140 -3.55 -5.68 25.79
C ARG A 140 -3.83 -5.49 24.31
N THR A 141 -3.77 -6.54 23.50
CA THR A 141 -4.02 -6.43 22.06
C THR A 141 -5.47 -5.97 21.83
N ARG A 142 -5.63 -4.85 21.10
CA ARG A 142 -6.92 -4.26 20.76
C ARG A 142 -7.17 -4.11 19.27
N ALA A 143 -6.11 -4.03 18.47
CA ALA A 143 -6.26 -3.94 17.02
C ALA A 143 -5.18 -4.73 16.28
N ILE A 144 -5.49 -5.08 15.04
CA ILE A 144 -4.60 -5.68 14.04
C ILE A 144 -4.66 -4.77 12.81
N VAL A 145 -3.49 -4.39 12.27
CA VAL A 145 -3.36 -3.73 10.98
C VAL A 145 -2.94 -4.78 9.95
N ALA A 146 -3.87 -5.20 9.11
CA ALA A 146 -3.64 -6.14 8.02
C ALA A 146 -3.23 -5.37 6.75
N VAL A 147 -1.95 -5.43 6.40
CA VAL A 147 -1.40 -4.72 5.23
C VAL A 147 -1.49 -5.60 4.00
N HIS A 148 -2.15 -5.13 2.95
CA HIS A 148 -2.23 -5.79 1.66
C HIS A 148 -1.01 -5.43 0.81
N LEU A 149 0.14 -6.05 1.13
CA LEU A 149 1.44 -5.67 0.57
C LEU A 149 1.48 -5.83 -0.94
N ALA A 150 2.06 -4.86 -1.63
CA ALA A 150 2.20 -4.82 -3.09
C ALA A 150 0.88 -4.88 -3.88
N GLY A 151 -0.26 -4.88 -3.21
CA GLY A 151 -1.59 -5.07 -3.79
C GLY A 151 -2.10 -6.52 -3.73
N TRP A 152 -1.44 -7.38 -2.96
CA TRP A 152 -1.88 -8.74 -2.67
C TRP A 152 -2.74 -8.74 -1.40
N PRO A 153 -4.03 -9.05 -1.45
CA PRO A 153 -4.87 -9.15 -0.26
C PRO A 153 -4.36 -10.18 0.75
N CYS A 154 -4.39 -9.82 2.03
CA CYS A 154 -4.23 -10.80 3.11
C CYS A 154 -5.32 -11.88 3.03
N ASP A 155 -5.05 -13.05 3.57
CA ASP A 155 -6.10 -14.04 3.85
C ASP A 155 -6.95 -13.55 5.04
N MET A 156 -7.98 -12.75 4.72
CA MET A 156 -8.72 -11.97 5.71
C MET A 156 -9.68 -12.81 6.56
N GLU A 157 -10.25 -13.87 6.02
CA GLU A 157 -11.26 -14.65 6.77
C GLU A 157 -10.71 -15.21 8.09
N PRO A 158 -9.55 -15.91 8.13
CA PRO A 158 -9.01 -16.41 9.39
C PRO A 158 -8.54 -15.28 10.33
N ILE A 159 -8.02 -14.16 9.80
CA ILE A 159 -7.63 -13.00 10.60
C ILE A 159 -8.86 -12.39 11.30
N VAL A 160 -9.92 -12.14 10.52
CA VAL A 160 -11.18 -11.56 11.05
C VAL A 160 -11.87 -12.50 12.02
N ALA A 161 -11.87 -13.82 11.75
CA ALA A 161 -12.45 -14.82 12.66
C ALA A 161 -11.70 -14.84 14.00
N LEU A 162 -10.36 -14.85 13.97
CA LEU A 162 -9.53 -14.79 15.18
C LEU A 162 -9.79 -13.48 15.96
N ALA A 163 -9.74 -12.35 15.29
CA ALA A 163 -9.96 -11.04 15.92
C ALA A 163 -11.34 -10.94 16.58
N ARG A 164 -12.39 -11.38 15.87
CA ARG A 164 -13.78 -11.39 16.39
C ARG A 164 -13.91 -12.26 17.63
N SER A 165 -13.28 -13.45 17.66
CA SER A 165 -13.32 -14.36 18.82
C SER A 165 -12.67 -13.76 20.09
N ARG A 166 -11.85 -12.73 19.93
CA ARG A 166 -11.08 -12.07 20.99
C ARG A 166 -11.54 -10.62 21.25
N GLY A 167 -12.55 -10.12 20.55
CA GLY A 167 -13.00 -8.73 20.66
C GLY A 167 -11.98 -7.71 20.14
N ILE A 168 -11.07 -8.13 19.26
CA ILE A 168 -10.00 -7.32 18.66
C ILE A 168 -10.51 -6.70 17.35
N LYS A 169 -10.10 -5.47 17.06
CA LYS A 169 -10.45 -4.73 15.84
C LYS A 169 -9.49 -5.04 14.70
N VAL A 170 -9.99 -5.02 13.46
CA VAL A 170 -9.20 -5.23 12.25
C VAL A 170 -9.26 -3.99 11.39
N ILE A 171 -8.10 -3.40 11.12
CA ILE A 171 -7.91 -2.30 10.18
C ILE A 171 -7.20 -2.88 8.96
N GLU A 172 -7.76 -2.68 7.77
CA GLU A 172 -7.08 -3.00 6.53
C GLU A 172 -6.21 -1.80 6.11
N ASP A 173 -4.90 -2.03 5.95
CA ASP A 173 -4.03 -1.06 5.29
C ASP A 173 -4.00 -1.38 3.79
N CYS A 174 -4.84 -0.66 3.06
CA CYS A 174 -5.04 -0.80 1.62
C CYS A 174 -4.20 0.20 0.81
N ALA A 175 -3.19 0.84 1.41
CA ALA A 175 -2.36 1.87 0.75
C ALA A 175 -1.69 1.39 -0.55
N GLN A 176 -1.59 0.09 -0.76
CA GLN A 176 -0.98 -0.54 -1.94
C GLN A 176 -1.97 -1.38 -2.75
N ALA A 177 -3.27 -1.38 -2.41
CA ALA A 177 -4.21 -2.41 -2.88
C ALA A 177 -5.50 -1.87 -3.50
N HIS A 178 -5.47 -0.66 -4.09
CA HIS A 178 -6.62 -0.09 -4.78
C HIS A 178 -7.17 -1.05 -5.85
N GLY A 179 -8.44 -1.44 -5.73
CA GLY A 179 -9.12 -2.34 -6.65
C GLY A 179 -8.69 -3.80 -6.59
N ALA A 180 -7.98 -4.21 -5.53
CA ALA A 180 -7.76 -5.63 -5.22
C ALA A 180 -9.05 -6.24 -4.64
N THR A 181 -9.24 -7.56 -4.84
CA THR A 181 -10.37 -8.29 -4.26
C THR A 181 -9.92 -9.56 -3.57
N TYR A 182 -10.63 -9.92 -2.52
CA TYR A 182 -10.50 -11.16 -1.77
C TYR A 182 -11.82 -11.93 -1.85
N LYS A 183 -11.83 -13.10 -2.51
CA LYS A 183 -13.04 -13.94 -2.72
C LYS A 183 -14.22 -13.13 -3.29
N GLY A 184 -13.93 -12.30 -4.30
CA GLY A 184 -14.92 -11.47 -4.99
C GLY A 184 -15.38 -10.23 -4.21
N ARG A 185 -14.84 -9.96 -3.02
CA ARG A 185 -15.13 -8.77 -2.21
C ARG A 185 -13.98 -7.77 -2.31
N PRO A 186 -14.25 -6.47 -2.52
CA PRO A 186 -13.20 -5.45 -2.51
C PRO A 186 -12.45 -5.42 -1.17
N VAL A 187 -11.11 -5.27 -1.21
CA VAL A 187 -10.36 -4.91 0.00
C VAL A 187 -10.84 -3.54 0.49
N GLY A 188 -10.82 -3.36 1.79
CA GLY A 188 -11.43 -2.19 2.46
C GLY A 188 -12.82 -2.47 3.01
N SER A 189 -13.47 -3.58 2.59
CA SER A 189 -14.79 -4.00 3.10
C SER A 189 -14.76 -5.18 4.07
N LEU A 190 -13.58 -5.68 4.40
CA LEU A 190 -13.40 -6.97 5.08
C LEU A 190 -13.18 -6.82 6.58
N GLY A 191 -12.51 -5.74 7.01
CA GLY A 191 -12.25 -5.38 8.40
C GLY A 191 -13.31 -4.49 9.03
N ASP A 192 -13.02 -3.92 10.20
CA ASP A 192 -13.88 -2.91 10.86
C ASP A 192 -13.81 -1.56 10.09
N CYS A 193 -12.66 -1.22 9.53
CA CYS A 193 -12.42 -0.09 8.63
C CYS A 193 -11.14 -0.30 7.83
N ALA A 194 -10.90 0.56 6.82
CA ALA A 194 -9.71 0.47 6.00
C ALA A 194 -9.18 1.83 5.59
N ALA A 195 -7.83 1.93 5.52
CA ALA A 195 -7.11 3.11 5.11
C ALA A 195 -6.49 2.94 3.72
N PHE A 196 -6.68 3.92 2.86
CA PHE A 196 -6.04 4.03 1.54
C PHE A 196 -5.11 5.23 1.49
N SER A 197 -4.09 5.16 0.65
CA SER A 197 -3.14 6.25 0.41
C SER A 197 -3.14 6.64 -1.06
N PHE A 198 -3.13 7.94 -1.32
CA PHE A 198 -2.99 8.51 -2.66
C PHE A 198 -1.67 9.28 -2.80
N CYS A 199 -0.62 8.80 -2.11
CA CYS A 199 0.74 9.31 -2.28
C CYS A 199 1.23 9.14 -3.73
N GLN A 200 2.22 9.90 -4.13
CA GLN A 200 2.66 10.05 -5.51
C GLN A 200 2.81 8.73 -6.29
N ASP A 201 3.44 7.70 -5.70
CA ASP A 201 3.78 6.46 -6.40
C ASP A 201 2.71 5.36 -6.32
N LYS A 202 1.56 5.63 -5.68
CA LYS A 202 0.47 4.66 -5.51
C LYS A 202 -0.21 4.30 -6.83
N ILE A 203 -1.11 3.33 -6.78
CA ILE A 203 -1.90 2.88 -7.95
C ILE A 203 -2.72 4.03 -8.52
N MET A 204 -3.22 4.90 -7.64
CA MET A 204 -3.77 6.22 -7.97
C MET A 204 -3.26 7.25 -6.96
N THR A 205 -3.15 8.51 -7.39
CA THR A 205 -2.67 9.62 -6.58
C THR A 205 -3.59 10.82 -6.66
N THR A 206 -3.59 11.66 -5.64
CA THR A 206 -4.34 12.92 -5.62
C THR A 206 -3.41 14.14 -5.73
N GLY A 207 -2.44 14.06 -6.65
CA GLY A 207 -1.48 15.13 -6.90
C GLY A 207 -0.29 15.13 -5.94
N GLY A 208 0.08 13.95 -5.42
CA GLY A 208 1.27 13.74 -4.58
C GLY A 208 0.97 13.24 -3.18
N GLU A 209 -0.09 13.72 -2.54
CA GLU A 209 -0.56 13.28 -1.23
C GLU A 209 -2.08 13.17 -1.20
N GLY A 210 -2.58 12.27 -0.35
CA GLY A 210 -4.00 12.07 -0.07
C GLY A 210 -4.24 10.74 0.64
N GLY A 211 -5.42 10.60 1.22
CA GLY A 211 -5.86 9.38 1.87
C GLY A 211 -7.37 9.25 1.91
N MET A 212 -7.85 8.05 2.19
CA MET A 212 -9.25 7.74 2.39
C MET A 212 -9.39 6.74 3.53
N LEU A 213 -10.32 6.99 4.43
CA LEU A 213 -10.74 6.03 5.44
C LEU A 213 -12.16 5.56 5.09
N VAL A 214 -12.35 4.23 4.94
CA VAL A 214 -13.65 3.64 4.59
C VAL A 214 -14.16 2.70 5.67
N MET A 215 -15.49 2.60 5.82
CA MET A 215 -16.13 1.77 6.84
C MET A 215 -17.63 1.59 6.59
N ASN A 216 -18.24 0.62 7.28
CA ASN A 216 -19.68 0.38 7.21
C ASN A 216 -20.45 0.96 8.41
N GLY A 217 -19.81 1.07 9.57
CA GLY A 217 -20.46 1.48 10.81
C GLY A 217 -20.71 2.99 10.87
N ARG A 218 -21.98 3.42 10.90
CA ARG A 218 -22.36 4.83 10.97
C ARG A 218 -21.77 5.56 12.19
N ALA A 219 -21.87 4.96 13.39
CA ALA A 219 -21.32 5.56 14.61
C ALA A 219 -19.79 5.71 14.57
N LEU A 220 -19.09 4.74 13.96
CA LEU A 220 -17.64 4.81 13.75
C LEU A 220 -17.30 5.96 12.80
N TRP A 221 -18.05 6.08 11.71
CA TRP A 221 -17.88 7.14 10.72
C TRP A 221 -18.13 8.52 11.34
N GLU A 222 -19.20 8.72 12.12
CA GLU A 222 -19.50 10.02 12.76
C GLU A 222 -18.39 10.46 13.71
N LYS A 223 -17.83 9.52 14.48
CA LYS A 223 -16.71 9.77 15.39
C LYS A 223 -15.45 10.16 14.61
N ALA A 224 -15.13 9.44 13.53
CA ALA A 224 -14.00 9.75 12.65
C ALA A 224 -14.20 11.10 11.93
N TRP A 225 -15.39 11.32 11.38
CA TRP A 225 -15.75 12.55 10.68
C TRP A 225 -15.61 13.77 11.58
N ALA A 226 -16.09 13.69 12.82
CA ALA A 226 -15.96 14.75 13.81
C ALA A 226 -14.49 15.08 14.10
N TYR A 227 -13.68 14.07 14.38
CA TYR A 227 -12.26 14.27 14.71
C TYR A 227 -11.47 14.89 13.54
N LYS A 228 -11.72 14.43 12.31
CA LYS A 228 -11.13 14.99 11.08
C LYS A 228 -11.34 16.51 10.96
N ASP A 229 -12.40 17.03 11.55
CA ASP A 229 -12.83 18.43 11.41
C ASP A 229 -13.05 19.12 12.75
N HIS A 230 -12.01 19.19 13.55
CA HIS A 230 -11.95 19.93 14.81
C HIS A 230 -12.95 19.47 15.89
N GLY A 231 -13.61 18.33 15.71
CA GLY A 231 -14.61 17.84 16.66
C GLY A 231 -16.05 18.33 16.41
N LYS A 232 -16.34 18.81 15.21
CA LYS A 232 -17.72 19.16 14.81
C LYS A 232 -18.62 17.94 14.80
N SER A 233 -19.79 18.05 15.43
CA SER A 233 -20.82 17.02 15.35
C SER A 233 -21.50 17.09 13.97
N TYR A 234 -21.56 15.95 13.26
CA TYR A 234 -22.27 15.85 11.98
C TYR A 234 -23.74 16.25 12.14
N ASP A 235 -24.37 15.72 13.21
CA ASP A 235 -25.75 16.00 13.53
C ASP A 235 -25.99 17.51 13.80
N ALA A 236 -25.12 18.13 14.61
CA ALA A 236 -25.21 19.57 14.89
C ALA A 236 -25.01 20.43 13.62
N VAL A 237 -24.23 19.97 12.66
CA VAL A 237 -24.00 20.72 11.41
C VAL A 237 -25.17 20.62 10.45
N PHE A 238 -25.73 19.41 10.26
CA PHE A 238 -26.62 19.12 9.14
C PHE A 238 -28.08 18.84 9.54
N ASN A 239 -28.33 18.41 10.77
CA ASN A 239 -29.67 17.94 11.19
C ASN A 239 -30.34 18.83 12.23
N ARG A 240 -29.61 19.70 12.93
CA ARG A 240 -30.16 20.59 13.94
C ARG A 240 -30.43 21.99 13.40
N GLU A 241 -31.56 22.56 13.77
CA GLU A 241 -31.83 23.98 13.59
C GLU A 241 -31.04 24.81 14.61
N HIS A 242 -30.52 25.94 14.17
CA HIS A 242 -29.77 26.87 15.00
C HIS A 242 -30.43 28.26 14.97
N PRO A 243 -30.60 28.90 16.11
CA PRO A 243 -31.05 30.32 16.12
C PRO A 243 -30.03 31.20 15.41
N PRO A 244 -30.44 32.41 14.97
CA PRO A 244 -29.50 33.39 14.42
C PRO A 244 -28.36 33.69 15.41
N GLY A 245 -27.13 33.71 14.91
CA GLY A 245 -25.94 33.98 15.69
C GLY A 245 -24.88 32.85 15.60
N PHE A 246 -24.04 32.75 16.62
CA PHE A 246 -23.00 31.77 16.67
C PHE A 246 -23.55 30.34 16.93
N ARG A 247 -23.16 29.38 16.09
CA ARG A 247 -23.59 27.96 16.21
C ARG A 247 -22.53 27.17 16.97
N TRP A 248 -22.93 26.51 18.05
CA TRP A 248 -22.07 25.68 18.88
C TRP A 248 -22.01 24.25 18.29
N LEU A 249 -21.14 24.03 17.29
CA LEU A 249 -21.08 22.82 16.48
C LEU A 249 -20.07 21.78 16.99
N HIS A 250 -19.12 22.17 17.85
CA HIS A 250 -18.03 21.30 18.31
C HIS A 250 -18.45 20.59 19.61
N GLU A 251 -18.70 19.28 19.52
CA GLU A 251 -19.09 18.46 20.67
C GLU A 251 -17.94 17.60 21.21
N SER A 252 -16.78 17.64 20.55
CA SER A 252 -15.54 16.98 20.95
C SER A 252 -14.33 17.80 20.49
N PHE A 253 -13.13 17.40 20.95
CA PHE A 253 -11.90 17.92 20.38
C PHE A 253 -11.48 17.05 19.17
N GLY A 254 -10.93 17.67 18.16
CA GLY A 254 -10.44 17.01 16.96
C GLY A 254 -9.25 17.74 16.34
N SER A 255 -8.93 17.39 15.11
CA SER A 255 -7.83 17.97 14.35
C SER A 255 -8.30 18.41 12.96
N ASN A 256 -7.40 18.92 12.15
CA ASN A 256 -7.65 19.24 10.75
C ASN A 256 -6.93 18.22 9.84
N PHE A 257 -7.66 17.17 9.43
CA PHE A 257 -7.15 16.13 8.54
C PHE A 257 -7.77 16.18 7.13
N ARG A 258 -8.44 17.29 6.80
CA ARG A 258 -9.19 17.42 5.55
C ARG A 258 -8.28 17.34 4.31
N MET A 259 -8.77 16.68 3.28
CA MET A 259 -8.30 16.80 1.91
C MET A 259 -8.75 18.14 1.31
N THR A 260 -8.01 18.67 0.36
CA THR A 260 -8.42 19.84 -0.44
C THR A 260 -9.30 19.40 -1.61
N GLU A 261 -10.14 20.33 -2.12
CA GLU A 261 -10.99 20.06 -3.29
C GLU A 261 -10.18 19.76 -4.56
N MET A 262 -9.00 20.36 -4.71
CA MET A 262 -8.08 20.09 -5.83
C MET A 262 -7.58 18.63 -5.83
N GLN A 263 -7.20 18.12 -4.67
CA GLN A 263 -6.79 16.72 -4.51
C GLN A 263 -7.95 15.78 -4.84
N ALA A 264 -9.14 16.07 -4.32
CA ALA A 264 -10.33 15.27 -4.59
C ALA A 264 -10.72 15.28 -6.07
N ALA A 265 -10.63 16.42 -6.76
CA ALA A 265 -10.89 16.54 -8.18
C ALA A 265 -9.96 15.62 -9.01
N ILE A 266 -8.66 15.58 -8.70
CA ILE A 266 -7.71 14.64 -9.30
C ILE A 266 -8.15 13.20 -8.99
N GLY A 267 -8.40 12.89 -7.71
CA GLY A 267 -8.77 11.56 -7.26
C GLY A 267 -9.97 10.98 -8.00
N ARG A 268 -11.00 11.77 -8.22
CA ARG A 268 -12.20 11.39 -8.98
C ARG A 268 -11.90 11.04 -10.44
N ARG A 269 -11.03 11.81 -11.12
CA ARG A 269 -10.60 11.50 -12.49
C ARG A 269 -9.81 10.19 -12.54
N GLN A 270 -8.89 10.01 -11.61
CA GLN A 270 -8.09 8.79 -11.52
C GLN A 270 -8.93 7.57 -11.13
N LEU A 271 -9.95 7.74 -10.28
CA LEU A 271 -10.87 6.67 -9.91
C LEU A 271 -11.60 6.12 -11.15
N ALA A 272 -12.01 6.98 -12.07
CA ALA A 272 -12.63 6.55 -13.33
C ALA A 272 -11.66 5.77 -14.26
N LYS A 273 -10.35 6.05 -14.18
CA LYS A 273 -9.30 5.36 -14.96
C LYS A 273 -8.82 4.06 -14.30
N LEU A 274 -9.10 3.86 -13.02
CA LEU A 274 -8.57 2.74 -12.23
C LEU A 274 -8.81 1.35 -12.84
N PRO A 275 -9.98 1.00 -13.38
CA PRO A 275 -10.20 -0.31 -14.00
C PRO A 275 -9.23 -0.59 -15.16
N GLN A 276 -8.98 0.39 -16.01
CA GLN A 276 -8.03 0.29 -17.12
C GLN A 276 -6.60 0.14 -16.61
N TRP A 277 -6.23 0.88 -15.58
CA TRP A 277 -4.90 0.80 -14.96
C TRP A 277 -4.64 -0.55 -14.30
N LEU A 278 -5.64 -1.13 -13.64
CA LEU A 278 -5.53 -2.47 -13.06
C LEU A 278 -5.39 -3.55 -14.14
N ALA A 279 -6.14 -3.44 -15.24
CA ALA A 279 -6.00 -4.35 -16.37
C ALA A 279 -4.58 -4.29 -16.97
N ALA A 280 -4.01 -3.10 -17.14
CA ALA A 280 -2.64 -2.93 -17.61
C ALA A 280 -1.60 -3.53 -16.64
N ARG A 281 -1.73 -3.29 -15.33
CA ARG A 281 -0.84 -3.87 -14.30
C ARG A 281 -0.89 -5.40 -14.30
N ARG A 282 -2.09 -5.98 -14.37
CA ARG A 282 -2.27 -7.45 -14.43
C ARG A 282 -1.69 -8.05 -15.71
N ARG A 283 -1.86 -7.40 -16.85
CA ARG A 283 -1.24 -7.81 -18.12
C ARG A 283 0.28 -7.79 -18.03
N ASN A 284 0.87 -6.69 -17.53
CA ASN A 284 2.31 -6.56 -17.38
C ASN A 284 2.87 -7.62 -16.42
N ALA A 285 2.19 -7.86 -15.29
CA ALA A 285 2.56 -8.92 -14.36
C ALA A 285 2.51 -10.32 -14.99
N ALA A 286 1.47 -10.62 -15.78
CA ALA A 286 1.36 -11.89 -16.50
C ALA A 286 2.50 -12.10 -17.52
N MET A 287 2.96 -11.03 -18.17
CA MET A 287 4.12 -11.10 -19.07
C MET A 287 5.41 -11.41 -18.30
N LEU A 288 5.60 -10.80 -17.12
CA LEU A 288 6.73 -11.12 -16.25
C LEU A 288 6.64 -12.55 -15.72
N ASP A 289 5.47 -13.03 -15.31
CA ASP A 289 5.23 -14.41 -14.88
C ASP A 289 5.62 -15.42 -15.96
N ALA A 290 5.24 -15.18 -17.21
CA ALA A 290 5.59 -16.03 -18.34
C ALA A 290 7.08 -15.93 -18.68
N GLY A 291 7.63 -14.70 -18.62
CA GLY A 291 9.03 -14.45 -18.96
C GLY A 291 10.02 -14.99 -17.95
N PHE A 292 9.69 -15.01 -16.69
CA PHE A 292 10.57 -15.53 -15.62
C PHE A 292 10.41 -17.03 -15.37
N ALA A 293 9.35 -17.65 -15.89
CA ALA A 293 9.12 -19.07 -15.71
C ALA A 293 10.31 -19.89 -16.16
N GLY A 294 10.78 -20.80 -15.30
CA GLY A 294 11.89 -21.71 -15.56
C GLY A 294 13.29 -21.08 -15.54
N ILE A 295 13.43 -19.81 -15.12
CA ILE A 295 14.77 -19.24 -14.88
C ILE A 295 15.32 -19.84 -13.57
N PRO A 296 16.47 -20.56 -13.62
CA PRO A 296 17.05 -21.13 -12.41
C PRO A 296 17.38 -20.05 -11.36
N GLY A 297 17.19 -20.38 -10.09
CA GLY A 297 17.49 -19.48 -8.98
C GLY A 297 16.43 -18.39 -8.73
N LEU A 298 15.28 -18.45 -9.42
CA LEU A 298 14.16 -17.55 -9.18
C LEU A 298 12.91 -18.32 -8.74
N ARG A 299 12.31 -17.89 -7.64
CA ARG A 299 11.02 -18.33 -7.16
C ARG A 299 9.96 -17.27 -7.50
N ILE A 300 9.01 -17.64 -8.33
CA ILE A 300 7.86 -16.82 -8.71
C ILE A 300 6.69 -17.23 -7.83
N VAL A 301 5.95 -16.25 -7.33
CA VAL A 301 4.75 -16.45 -6.51
C VAL A 301 3.53 -15.89 -7.22
N ARG A 302 2.42 -16.64 -7.16
CA ARG A 302 1.15 -16.23 -7.79
C ARG A 302 0.03 -16.29 -6.76
N PRO A 303 -0.90 -15.34 -6.80
CA PRO A 303 -2.07 -15.38 -5.95
C PRO A 303 -2.88 -16.67 -6.18
N PRO A 304 -3.38 -17.31 -5.12
CA PRO A 304 -4.29 -18.43 -5.25
C PRO A 304 -5.65 -17.97 -5.82
N ALA A 305 -6.47 -18.94 -6.24
CA ALA A 305 -7.83 -18.67 -6.70
C ALA A 305 -8.62 -17.89 -5.64
N GLY A 306 -9.42 -16.92 -6.09
CA GLY A 306 -10.19 -16.03 -5.23
C GLY A 306 -9.46 -14.78 -4.75
N ILE A 307 -8.19 -14.61 -5.09
CA ILE A 307 -7.44 -13.37 -4.84
C ILE A 307 -7.16 -12.65 -6.16
N GLU A 308 -7.69 -11.44 -6.31
CA GLU A 308 -7.35 -10.55 -7.40
C GLU A 308 -6.33 -9.51 -6.93
N HIS A 309 -5.09 -9.69 -7.35
CA HIS A 309 -3.97 -8.81 -7.03
C HIS A 309 -4.07 -7.49 -7.80
N ALA A 310 -3.84 -6.35 -7.13
CA ALA A 310 -3.81 -5.03 -7.78
C ALA A 310 -2.47 -4.72 -8.46
N TYR A 311 -1.42 -5.47 -8.17
CA TYR A 311 -0.07 -5.28 -8.69
C TYR A 311 0.43 -3.84 -8.59
N TYR A 312 0.40 -3.28 -7.37
CA TYR A 312 1.12 -2.03 -7.11
C TYR A 312 2.59 -2.17 -7.47
N LYS A 313 3.20 -3.29 -7.08
CA LYS A 313 4.54 -3.73 -7.46
C LYS A 313 4.50 -5.23 -7.77
N TYR A 314 5.46 -5.72 -8.53
CA TYR A 314 5.63 -7.13 -8.86
C TYR A 314 6.86 -7.67 -8.14
N TYR A 315 6.74 -8.78 -7.40
CA TYR A 315 7.82 -9.39 -6.63
C TYR A 315 8.18 -10.78 -7.14
N ILE A 316 9.48 -11.06 -7.15
CA ILE A 316 10.07 -12.40 -7.26
C ILE A 316 11.12 -12.58 -6.16
N PHE A 317 11.55 -13.80 -5.95
CA PHE A 317 12.53 -14.11 -4.91
C PHE A 317 13.69 -14.90 -5.49
N VAL A 318 14.89 -14.52 -5.07
CA VAL A 318 16.11 -15.25 -5.40
C VAL A 318 16.22 -16.45 -4.47
N GLU A 319 16.68 -17.60 -5.00
CA GLU A 319 17.00 -18.80 -4.24
C GLU A 319 18.51 -18.87 -4.01
N PRO A 320 19.03 -18.47 -2.83
CA PRO A 320 20.47 -18.33 -2.60
C PRO A 320 21.27 -19.64 -2.79
N ASP A 321 20.62 -20.77 -2.51
CA ASP A 321 21.28 -22.08 -2.51
C ASP A 321 21.75 -22.53 -3.91
N VAL A 322 21.19 -21.94 -4.97
CA VAL A 322 21.54 -22.25 -6.37
C VAL A 322 22.38 -21.15 -7.03
N LEU A 323 22.76 -20.12 -6.28
CA LEU A 323 23.62 -19.07 -6.80
C LEU A 323 25.11 -19.48 -6.78
N ALA A 324 25.88 -18.89 -7.67
CA ALA A 324 27.34 -18.94 -7.61
C ALA A 324 27.84 -18.18 -6.34
N PRO A 325 29.03 -18.54 -5.80
CA PRO A 325 29.47 -18.07 -4.48
C PRO A 325 29.50 -16.55 -4.28
N ASP A 326 29.79 -15.80 -5.35
CA ASP A 326 29.93 -14.35 -5.31
C ASP A 326 28.61 -13.61 -5.62
N TRP A 327 27.48 -14.32 -5.75
CA TRP A 327 26.21 -13.74 -6.09
C TRP A 327 25.26 -13.70 -4.89
N SER A 328 24.52 -12.59 -4.81
CA SER A 328 23.45 -12.36 -3.85
C SER A 328 22.29 -11.63 -4.52
N ALA A 329 21.14 -11.52 -3.88
CA ALA A 329 20.04 -10.73 -4.41
C ALA A 329 20.43 -9.25 -4.61
N THR A 330 21.26 -8.68 -3.74
CA THR A 330 21.79 -7.31 -3.89
C THR A 330 22.63 -7.18 -5.16
N ARG A 331 23.59 -8.09 -5.40
CA ARG A 331 24.40 -8.06 -6.63
C ARG A 331 23.56 -8.29 -7.89
N ILE A 332 22.55 -9.17 -7.81
CA ILE A 332 21.60 -9.39 -8.92
C ILE A 332 20.82 -8.10 -9.19
N GLN A 333 20.31 -7.42 -8.16
CA GLN A 333 19.62 -6.14 -8.30
C GLN A 333 20.52 -5.07 -8.95
N GLU A 334 21.76 -4.94 -8.50
CA GLU A 334 22.73 -4.00 -9.06
C GLU A 334 23.03 -4.32 -10.53
N ALA A 335 23.23 -5.59 -10.87
CA ALA A 335 23.46 -6.02 -12.24
C ALA A 335 22.27 -5.76 -13.15
N ILE A 336 21.03 -6.02 -12.70
CA ILE A 336 19.81 -5.71 -13.46
C ILE A 336 19.68 -4.19 -13.68
N ASN A 337 19.97 -3.38 -12.67
CA ASN A 337 19.95 -1.92 -12.80
C ASN A 337 21.02 -1.44 -13.79
N ALA A 338 22.20 -2.03 -13.82
CA ALA A 338 23.25 -1.73 -14.79
C ALA A 338 22.82 -2.09 -16.23
N GLU A 339 21.96 -3.09 -16.41
CA GLU A 339 21.36 -3.42 -17.72
C GLU A 339 20.30 -2.38 -18.18
N GLY A 340 20.04 -1.33 -17.40
CA GLY A 340 19.08 -0.26 -17.69
C GLY A 340 17.63 -0.57 -17.32
N VAL A 341 17.40 -1.58 -16.47
CA VAL A 341 16.08 -2.00 -15.99
C VAL A 341 15.93 -1.70 -14.51
N PRO A 342 14.96 -0.86 -14.09
CA PRO A 342 14.74 -0.56 -12.67
C PRO A 342 14.35 -1.80 -11.88
N CYS A 343 15.19 -2.17 -10.91
CA CYS A 343 14.99 -3.26 -9.98
C CYS A 343 15.27 -2.78 -8.55
N PHE A 344 14.46 -3.19 -7.58
CA PHE A 344 14.52 -2.74 -6.19
C PHE A 344 14.42 -3.93 -5.22
N ALA A 345 14.82 -3.74 -3.97
CA ALA A 345 14.61 -4.73 -2.92
C ALA A 345 13.15 -4.77 -2.40
N GLY A 346 12.38 -3.70 -2.64
CA GLY A 346 10.99 -3.58 -2.23
C GLY A 346 10.78 -2.94 -0.86
N SER A 347 9.67 -3.28 -0.21
CA SER A 347 9.30 -2.74 1.11
C SER A 347 10.28 -3.16 2.19
N CYS A 348 10.46 -2.29 3.22
CA CYS A 348 11.22 -2.64 4.42
C CYS A 348 10.74 -3.98 4.97
N SER A 349 11.65 -4.91 5.12
CA SER A 349 11.31 -6.29 5.52
C SER A 349 11.20 -6.46 7.03
N GLU A 350 11.88 -5.62 7.79
CA GLU A 350 12.03 -5.74 9.23
C GLU A 350 11.92 -4.35 9.90
N ILE A 351 10.71 -3.75 9.88
CA ILE A 351 10.50 -2.40 10.44
C ILE A 351 10.90 -2.29 11.91
N TYR A 352 10.84 -3.39 12.66
CA TYR A 352 11.22 -3.43 14.07
C TYR A 352 12.73 -3.23 14.32
N ARG A 353 13.55 -3.24 13.27
CA ARG A 353 14.98 -2.92 13.32
C ARG A 353 15.28 -1.43 13.12
N GLU A 354 14.28 -0.65 12.70
CA GLU A 354 14.42 0.79 12.62
C GLU A 354 14.76 1.39 14.00
N ARG A 355 15.56 2.45 14.02
CA ARG A 355 15.92 3.14 15.26
C ARG A 355 14.72 3.65 16.04
N ALA A 356 13.62 3.91 15.37
CA ALA A 356 12.34 4.28 15.98
C ALA A 356 11.81 3.22 16.94
N PHE A 357 12.03 1.94 16.66
CA PHE A 357 11.66 0.82 17.54
C PHE A 357 12.73 0.55 18.60
N THR A 358 13.98 0.41 18.17
CA THR A 358 15.08 0.03 19.09
C THR A 358 15.34 1.11 20.14
N GLY A 359 15.21 2.39 19.80
CA GLY A 359 15.34 3.52 20.72
C GLY A 359 14.25 3.60 21.79
N ARG A 360 13.13 2.86 21.63
CA ARG A 360 12.04 2.76 22.61
C ARG A 360 11.99 1.41 23.34
N GLY A 361 12.94 0.52 23.06
CA GLY A 361 12.95 -0.84 23.62
C GLY A 361 11.87 -1.75 23.02
N TRP A 362 11.31 -1.42 21.85
CA TRP A 362 10.30 -2.22 21.13
C TRP A 362 10.92 -3.10 20.02
N GLY A 363 12.22 -2.99 19.81
CA GLY A 363 12.95 -3.90 18.93
C GLY A 363 12.92 -5.33 19.47
N LEU A 364 12.88 -6.30 18.55
CA LEU A 364 12.95 -7.70 18.92
C LEU A 364 14.41 -8.13 19.08
N THR A 365 14.69 -8.95 20.09
CA THR A 365 16.02 -9.52 20.33
C THR A 365 16.39 -10.51 19.21
N GLU A 366 15.43 -11.34 18.82
CA GLU A 366 15.59 -12.31 17.73
C GLU A 366 14.95 -11.79 16.45
N ARG A 367 15.57 -12.10 15.32
CA ARG A 367 15.01 -11.76 14.01
C ARG A 367 13.82 -12.65 13.68
N LEU A 368 12.81 -12.06 13.06
CA LEU A 368 11.67 -12.80 12.53
C LEU A 368 12.12 -13.52 11.24
N PRO A 369 12.09 -14.87 11.21
CA PRO A 369 12.83 -15.63 10.20
C PRO A 369 12.32 -15.42 8.79
N VAL A 370 11.00 -15.31 8.60
CA VAL A 370 10.42 -15.13 7.26
C VAL A 370 10.67 -13.73 6.74
N SER A 371 10.40 -12.71 7.54
CA SER A 371 10.65 -11.31 7.17
C SER A 371 12.12 -11.07 6.85
N HIS A 372 13.03 -11.67 7.65
CA HIS A 372 14.45 -11.60 7.40
C HIS A 372 14.82 -12.20 6.04
N ARG A 373 14.42 -13.46 5.77
CA ARG A 373 14.70 -14.13 4.50
C ARG A 373 14.11 -13.38 3.30
N LEU A 374 12.90 -12.85 3.43
CA LEU A 374 12.29 -12.03 2.37
C LEU A 374 13.10 -10.76 2.08
N GLY A 375 13.69 -10.14 3.12
CA GLY A 375 14.59 -8.98 2.96
C GLY A 375 15.85 -9.30 2.17
N GLU A 376 16.39 -10.51 2.33
CA GLU A 376 17.61 -10.96 1.66
C GLU A 376 17.38 -11.52 0.26
N THR A 377 16.15 -11.84 -0.11
CA THR A 377 15.87 -12.58 -1.35
C THR A 377 14.95 -11.86 -2.32
N SER A 378 14.21 -10.81 -1.91
CA SER A 378 13.23 -10.19 -2.78
C SER A 378 13.84 -9.27 -3.82
N LEU A 379 13.30 -9.37 -5.04
CA LEU A 379 13.49 -8.41 -6.13
C LEU A 379 12.11 -7.88 -6.53
N MET A 380 12.01 -6.57 -6.75
CA MET A 380 10.77 -5.89 -7.06
C MET A 380 10.88 -5.13 -8.38
N PHE A 381 9.84 -5.26 -9.21
CA PHE A 381 9.72 -4.61 -10.50
C PHE A 381 8.49 -3.74 -10.59
N MET A 382 8.54 -2.73 -11.44
CA MET A 382 7.41 -1.87 -11.75
C MET A 382 6.57 -2.48 -12.86
N VAL A 383 5.23 -2.35 -12.73
CA VAL A 383 4.25 -2.85 -13.70
C VAL A 383 3.13 -1.83 -13.96
N HIS A 384 3.39 -0.54 -13.72
CA HIS A 384 2.40 0.53 -13.85
C HIS A 384 1.92 0.74 -15.30
N PRO A 385 0.77 1.42 -15.52
CA PRO A 385 0.07 1.45 -16.81
C PRO A 385 0.84 2.10 -17.96
N THR A 386 1.84 2.92 -17.66
CA THR A 386 2.66 3.57 -18.71
C THR A 386 3.73 2.64 -19.29
N LEU A 387 3.92 1.45 -18.68
CA LEU A 387 4.79 0.40 -19.18
C LEU A 387 4.03 -0.52 -20.12
N GLY A 388 4.69 -0.93 -21.20
CA GLY A 388 4.13 -1.82 -22.21
C GLY A 388 4.96 -3.08 -22.44
N GLU A 389 4.70 -3.74 -23.55
CA GLU A 389 5.36 -4.99 -23.94
C GLU A 389 6.87 -4.85 -24.06
N VAL A 390 7.36 -3.72 -24.55
CA VAL A 390 8.79 -3.46 -24.71
C VAL A 390 9.49 -3.44 -23.35
N GLU A 391 8.96 -2.68 -22.40
CA GLU A 391 9.54 -2.59 -21.05
C GLU A 391 9.48 -3.94 -20.32
N MET A 392 8.42 -4.71 -20.52
CA MET A 392 8.29 -6.07 -19.93
C MET A 392 9.28 -7.03 -20.59
N ALA A 393 9.44 -7.00 -21.90
CA ALA A 393 10.41 -7.83 -22.61
C ALA A 393 11.86 -7.48 -22.21
N ASP A 394 12.19 -6.20 -22.09
CA ASP A 394 13.50 -5.74 -21.64
C ASP A 394 13.77 -6.19 -20.19
N THR A 395 12.75 -6.11 -19.31
CA THR A 395 12.85 -6.59 -17.93
C THR A 395 13.16 -8.09 -17.89
N VAL A 396 12.44 -8.89 -18.68
CA VAL A 396 12.69 -10.34 -18.79
C VAL A 396 14.08 -10.62 -19.36
N GLY A 397 14.48 -9.88 -20.40
CA GLY A 397 15.80 -10.01 -21.03
C GLY A 397 16.95 -9.73 -20.06
N ALA A 398 16.87 -8.62 -19.30
CA ALA A 398 17.88 -8.25 -18.31
C ALA A 398 18.00 -9.28 -17.19
N VAL A 399 16.85 -9.72 -16.62
CA VAL A 399 16.83 -10.75 -15.58
C VAL A 399 17.44 -12.05 -16.11
N ARG A 400 17.07 -12.51 -17.31
CA ARG A 400 17.65 -13.72 -17.92
C ARG A 400 19.16 -13.60 -18.15
N LYS A 401 19.63 -12.43 -18.63
CA LYS A 401 21.05 -12.16 -18.84
C LYS A 401 21.84 -12.27 -17.53
N VAL A 402 21.35 -11.60 -16.48
CA VAL A 402 21.99 -11.60 -15.17
C VAL A 402 21.94 -12.99 -14.51
N MET A 403 20.78 -13.65 -14.53
CA MET A 403 20.64 -14.97 -13.88
C MET A 403 21.45 -16.09 -14.56
N ARG A 404 21.75 -15.99 -15.85
CA ARG A 404 22.69 -16.92 -16.52
C ARG A 404 24.11 -16.85 -15.96
N ALA A 405 24.52 -15.69 -15.45
CA ALA A 405 25.82 -15.52 -14.80
C ALA A 405 25.75 -15.82 -13.29
N ALA A 406 24.59 -15.59 -12.68
CA ALA A 406 24.40 -15.71 -11.24
C ALA A 406 24.05 -17.12 -10.77
N ALA A 407 23.36 -17.94 -11.58
CA ALA A 407 22.99 -19.30 -11.23
C ALA A 407 24.10 -20.30 -11.57
N ARG A 408 24.20 -21.38 -10.76
CA ARG A 408 25.13 -22.50 -10.99
C ARG A 408 24.60 -23.45 -12.04
#